data_add343f9190cd9d76362eb9f31a94c70
#
_entry.id   add343f9190cd9d76362eb9f31a94c70
#
_cell.length_a   1.000
_cell.length_b   1.000
_cell.length_c   1.000
_cell.angle_alpha   90.00
_cell.angle_beta   90.00
_cell.angle_gamma   90.00
#
_symmetry.space_group_name_H-M   'P 1'
#
loop_
_entity.id
_entity.type
_entity.pdbx_description
1 polymer ?
#
loop_
_entity_poly.entity_id
_entity_poly.type
_entity_poly.pdbx_seq_one_letter_code
_entity_poly.pdbx_strand_id
1 'polypeptide(L)'
;MFYWVMKRIFLGPVLKLLFRPWVKGLDNIPADGPAIIASNHLSFSDSIFMPLMVRRPVVFLAKSEYFTGTGIKGRLTALFFRLTNQLPMDRSGGAASAASLTAGMEVLLHGGLLGIYPEGTRSPDSRLYRGKVGVARLALQAGVPVIPVAMIGTDKVQPIGKRLPNIRRIGMIFGEPLDFSRYRDQAEDRDIQRKVTDQIMFELMRLSGQEYVDEYAAVVKLRLAGKAVEPAAAAEPLASPAADAGRGETSPGASQGTPQDMRKADDGGAAAAG
;
A
#
# COMPACT_ATOMS: atom_id res chain seq x y z
N MET A 1 -23.63 -1.22 12.46
CA MET A 1 -24.97 -1.35 11.86
C MET A 1 -25.21 -0.31 10.77
N PHE A 2 -25.11 0.98 11.03
CA PHE A 2 -25.34 2.07 10.06
C PHE A 2 -24.52 1.94 8.76
N TYR A 3 -23.20 1.67 8.85
CA TYR A 3 -22.34 1.45 7.68
C TYR A 3 -22.89 0.38 6.73
N TRP A 4 -23.32 -0.75 7.25
CA TRP A 4 -23.87 -1.85 6.44
C TRP A 4 -25.21 -1.53 5.79
N VAL A 5 -26.06 -0.77 6.51
CA VAL A 5 -27.34 -0.29 5.99
C VAL A 5 -27.13 0.67 4.82
N MET A 6 -26.25 1.66 5.02
CA MET A 6 -25.89 2.61 3.94
C MET A 6 -25.24 1.91 2.75
N LYS A 7 -24.32 0.98 3.00
CA LYS A 7 -23.60 0.25 1.96
C LYS A 7 -24.50 -0.69 1.16
N ARG A 8 -25.41 -1.41 1.82
CA ARG A 8 -26.19 -2.48 1.17
C ARG A 8 -27.58 -2.06 0.73
N ILE A 9 -28.23 -1.12 1.39
CA ILE A 9 -29.64 -0.78 1.17
C ILE A 9 -29.79 0.57 0.48
N PHE A 10 -29.11 1.62 0.92
CA PHE A 10 -29.35 2.96 0.40
C PHE A 10 -28.30 3.39 -0.64
N LEU A 11 -27.12 3.78 -0.21
CA LEU A 11 -26.10 4.39 -1.07
C LEU A 11 -25.51 3.40 -2.07
N GLY A 12 -25.26 2.17 -1.61
CA GLY A 12 -24.59 1.15 -2.43
C GLY A 12 -25.31 0.78 -3.70
N PRO A 13 -26.61 0.38 -3.65
CA PRO A 13 -27.38 0.07 -4.85
C PRO A 13 -27.46 1.24 -5.83
N VAL A 14 -27.68 2.47 -5.34
CA VAL A 14 -27.74 3.68 -6.17
C VAL A 14 -26.42 3.92 -6.89
N LEU A 15 -25.28 3.89 -6.16
CA LEU A 15 -23.96 4.09 -6.76
C LEU A 15 -23.61 2.98 -7.76
N LYS A 16 -23.95 1.72 -7.46
CA LYS A 16 -23.73 0.60 -8.38
C LYS A 16 -24.56 0.72 -9.66
N LEU A 17 -25.79 1.18 -9.56
CA LEU A 17 -26.67 1.39 -10.72
C LEU A 17 -26.16 2.53 -11.60
N LEU A 18 -25.81 3.66 -11.00
CA LEU A 18 -25.39 4.87 -11.73
C LEU A 18 -23.99 4.71 -12.36
N PHE A 19 -23.02 4.22 -11.60
CA PHE A 19 -21.61 4.19 -12.03
C PHE A 19 -21.17 2.83 -12.58
N ARG A 20 -21.98 1.78 -12.42
CA ARG A 20 -21.75 0.41 -12.93
C ARG A 20 -20.30 -0.04 -12.72
N PRO A 21 -19.78 -0.02 -11.48
CA PRO A 21 -18.41 -0.37 -11.21
C PRO A 21 -18.12 -1.81 -11.62
N TRP A 22 -16.96 -2.03 -12.24
CA TRP A 22 -16.43 -3.36 -12.49
C TRP A 22 -15.21 -3.62 -11.61
N VAL A 23 -15.05 -4.89 -11.20
CA VAL A 23 -14.00 -5.29 -10.28
C VAL A 23 -13.33 -6.55 -10.79
N LYS A 24 -12.00 -6.62 -10.69
CA LYS A 24 -11.19 -7.82 -10.93
C LYS A 24 -10.35 -8.12 -9.68
N GLY A 25 -10.09 -9.41 -9.42
CA GLY A 25 -9.20 -9.86 -8.34
C GLY A 25 -9.71 -9.61 -6.93
N LEU A 26 -11.03 -9.49 -6.71
CA LEU A 26 -11.58 -9.25 -5.37
C LEU A 26 -11.24 -10.36 -4.36
N ASP A 27 -11.02 -11.57 -4.85
CA ASP A 27 -10.69 -12.74 -4.05
C ASP A 27 -9.23 -12.72 -3.53
N ASN A 28 -8.40 -11.81 -4.04
CA ASN A 28 -7.06 -11.52 -3.52
C ASN A 28 -7.07 -10.84 -2.14
N ILE A 29 -8.23 -10.32 -1.73
CA ILE A 29 -8.39 -9.79 -0.38
C ILE A 29 -8.63 -10.95 0.59
N PRO A 30 -7.82 -11.12 1.64
CA PRO A 30 -8.00 -12.20 2.60
C PRO A 30 -9.38 -12.12 3.26
N ALA A 31 -10.04 -13.29 3.37
CA ALA A 31 -11.36 -13.38 4.01
C ALA A 31 -11.30 -12.94 5.48
N ASP A 32 -10.20 -13.26 6.15
CA ASP A 32 -9.93 -12.96 7.55
C ASP A 32 -8.51 -12.43 7.73
N GLY A 33 -8.21 -11.90 8.91
CA GLY A 33 -6.89 -11.38 9.24
C GLY A 33 -6.61 -9.97 8.67
N PRO A 34 -5.50 -9.34 9.10
CA PRO A 34 -5.15 -8.00 8.69
C PRO A 34 -4.50 -7.96 7.30
N ALA A 35 -4.74 -6.88 6.57
CA ALA A 35 -4.01 -6.57 5.34
C ALA A 35 -4.03 -5.06 5.07
N ILE A 36 -3.06 -4.59 4.31
CA ILE A 36 -3.03 -3.23 3.78
C ILE A 36 -3.56 -3.25 2.34
N ILE A 37 -4.52 -2.40 2.04
CA ILE A 37 -4.99 -2.12 0.69
C ILE A 37 -4.29 -0.84 0.22
N ALA A 38 -3.27 -0.99 -0.62
CA ALA A 38 -2.52 0.14 -1.18
C ALA A 38 -3.09 0.51 -2.56
N SER A 39 -3.45 1.77 -2.76
CA SER A 39 -4.10 2.19 -4.01
C SER A 39 -3.51 3.50 -4.56
N ASN A 40 -3.52 3.65 -5.88
CA ASN A 40 -3.37 4.95 -6.52
C ASN A 40 -4.53 5.89 -6.09
N HIS A 41 -4.31 7.19 -6.13
CA HIS A 41 -5.30 8.15 -5.66
C HIS A 41 -5.63 9.22 -6.70
N LEU A 42 -6.69 8.97 -7.46
CA LEU A 42 -7.13 9.82 -8.56
C LEU A 42 -8.18 10.84 -8.14
N SER A 43 -9.08 10.46 -7.22
CA SER A 43 -10.27 11.22 -6.89
C SER A 43 -10.68 11.07 -5.43
N PHE A 44 -11.46 12.01 -4.92
CA PHE A 44 -12.13 11.85 -3.63
C PHE A 44 -13.05 10.62 -3.60
N SER A 45 -13.66 10.30 -4.75
CA SER A 45 -14.58 9.17 -4.88
C SER A 45 -13.91 7.80 -4.72
N ASP A 46 -12.56 7.69 -4.80
CA ASP A 46 -11.84 6.44 -4.56
C ASP A 46 -12.17 5.87 -3.17
N SER A 47 -12.17 6.73 -2.15
CA SER A 47 -12.50 6.36 -0.77
C SER A 47 -13.98 6.03 -0.53
N ILE A 48 -14.83 6.21 -1.54
CA ILE A 48 -16.24 5.82 -1.52
C ILE A 48 -16.41 4.48 -2.25
N PHE A 49 -15.90 4.40 -3.48
CA PHE A 49 -16.14 3.22 -4.33
C PHE A 49 -15.35 2.00 -3.88
N MET A 50 -14.12 2.15 -3.40
CA MET A 50 -13.32 1.01 -2.96
C MET A 50 -13.99 0.28 -1.77
N PRO A 51 -14.35 0.94 -0.63
CA PRO A 51 -15.04 0.26 0.46
C PRO A 51 -16.41 -0.28 0.05
N LEU A 52 -17.07 0.34 -0.93
CA LEU A 52 -18.36 -0.14 -1.45
C LEU A 52 -18.25 -1.54 -2.06
N MET A 53 -17.15 -1.84 -2.75
CA MET A 53 -16.95 -3.10 -3.46
C MET A 53 -16.31 -4.18 -2.60
N VAL A 54 -15.48 -3.84 -1.63
CA VAL A 54 -14.82 -4.80 -0.72
C VAL A 54 -15.84 -5.39 0.25
N ARG A 55 -15.82 -6.70 0.47
CA ARG A 55 -16.77 -7.36 1.39
C ARG A 55 -16.59 -6.95 2.84
N ARG A 56 -15.34 -6.86 3.29
CA ARG A 56 -14.95 -6.46 4.64
C ARG A 56 -14.90 -4.93 4.78
N PRO A 57 -15.07 -4.37 5.98
CA PRO A 57 -14.83 -2.95 6.21
C PRO A 57 -13.37 -2.58 5.94
N VAL A 58 -13.15 -1.54 5.15
CA VAL A 58 -11.81 -0.96 4.93
C VAL A 58 -11.76 0.36 5.69
N VAL A 59 -10.76 0.51 6.54
CA VAL A 59 -10.52 1.73 7.31
C VAL A 59 -9.51 2.58 6.56
N PHE A 60 -9.88 3.82 6.24
CA PHE A 60 -8.97 4.79 5.62
C PHE A 60 -8.57 5.86 6.62
N LEU A 61 -7.36 6.39 6.44
CA LEU A 61 -6.90 7.58 7.14
C LEU A 61 -7.32 8.81 6.34
N ALA A 62 -8.27 9.58 6.87
CA ALA A 62 -8.81 10.77 6.23
C ALA A 62 -8.30 12.04 6.94
N LYS A 63 -8.25 13.15 6.18
CA LYS A 63 -7.76 14.44 6.66
C LYS A 63 -8.49 14.88 7.94
N SER A 64 -7.76 15.24 8.99
CA SER A 64 -8.30 15.61 10.32
C SER A 64 -9.36 16.72 10.26
N GLU A 65 -9.23 17.64 9.30
CA GLU A 65 -10.16 18.76 9.12
C GLU A 65 -11.59 18.29 8.75
N TYR A 66 -11.76 17.08 8.24
CA TYR A 66 -13.09 16.51 8.01
C TYR A 66 -13.82 16.15 9.30
N PHE A 67 -13.08 15.98 10.41
CA PHE A 67 -13.61 15.60 11.72
C PHE A 67 -13.78 16.79 12.68
N THR A 68 -13.12 17.91 12.39
CA THR A 68 -13.07 19.10 13.26
C THR A 68 -13.90 20.28 12.71
N GLY A 69 -14.61 20.09 11.61
CA GLY A 69 -15.43 21.13 10.99
C GLY A 69 -16.53 21.65 11.94
N THR A 70 -16.71 22.95 12.00
CA THR A 70 -17.71 23.63 12.85
C THR A 70 -19.07 23.78 12.15
N GLY A 71 -20.11 24.07 12.92
CA GLY A 71 -21.48 24.24 12.43
C GLY A 71 -22.14 22.91 11.99
N ILE A 72 -23.40 23.02 11.51
CA ILE A 72 -24.18 21.84 11.12
C ILE A 72 -23.50 21.04 10.00
N LYS A 73 -23.00 21.73 8.98
CA LYS A 73 -22.30 21.09 7.85
C LYS A 73 -21.04 20.36 8.31
N GLY A 74 -20.21 20.96 9.19
CA GLY A 74 -19.02 20.33 9.71
C GLY A 74 -19.36 19.10 10.55
N ARG A 75 -20.38 19.18 11.42
CA ARG A 75 -20.86 18.03 12.22
C ARG A 75 -21.37 16.88 11.34
N LEU A 76 -22.14 17.17 10.29
CA LEU A 76 -22.62 16.16 9.36
C LEU A 76 -21.46 15.50 8.59
N THR A 77 -20.48 16.30 8.18
CA THR A 77 -19.26 15.77 7.53
C THR A 77 -18.51 14.85 8.49
N ALA A 78 -18.24 15.30 9.72
CA ALA A 78 -17.55 14.48 10.72
C ALA A 78 -18.32 13.18 11.03
N LEU A 79 -19.64 13.26 11.17
CA LEU A 79 -20.48 12.10 11.37
C LEU A 79 -20.39 11.12 10.19
N PHE A 80 -20.44 11.60 8.95
CA PHE A 80 -20.29 10.79 7.76
C PHE A 80 -18.94 10.04 7.75
N PHE A 81 -17.82 10.73 7.98
CA PHE A 81 -16.50 10.10 8.00
C PHE A 81 -16.36 9.06 9.12
N ARG A 82 -16.87 9.35 10.32
CA ARG A 82 -16.88 8.37 11.43
C ARG A 82 -17.74 7.15 11.12
N LEU A 83 -18.93 7.36 10.54
CA LEU A 83 -19.85 6.27 10.18
C LEU A 83 -19.37 5.44 8.98
N THR A 84 -18.44 5.95 8.19
CA THR A 84 -17.79 5.24 7.08
C THR A 84 -16.44 4.63 7.46
N ASN A 85 -16.15 4.45 8.75
CA ASN A 85 -14.91 3.88 9.28
C ASN A 85 -13.64 4.62 8.83
N GLN A 86 -13.72 5.95 8.73
CA GLN A 86 -12.56 6.77 8.47
C GLN A 86 -11.93 7.23 9.78
N LEU A 87 -10.60 7.14 9.89
CA LEU A 87 -9.86 7.66 11.03
C LEU A 87 -9.21 9.00 10.69
N PRO A 88 -9.19 9.96 11.63
CA PRO A 88 -8.52 11.23 11.39
C PRO A 88 -7.02 11.06 11.24
N MET A 89 -6.46 11.72 10.22
CA MET A 89 -5.03 11.80 9.98
C MET A 89 -4.61 13.26 9.89
N ASP A 90 -3.68 13.66 10.73
CA ASP A 90 -2.99 14.93 10.57
C ASP A 90 -1.85 14.77 9.55
N ARG A 91 -1.72 15.73 8.64
CA ARG A 91 -0.72 15.76 7.57
C ARG A 91 0.29 16.90 7.72
N SER A 92 0.29 17.57 8.87
CA SER A 92 1.15 18.72 9.13
C SER A 92 2.65 18.37 9.28
N GLY A 93 3.00 17.05 9.21
CA GLY A 93 4.39 16.56 9.23
C GLY A 93 4.83 16.04 10.60
N GLY A 94 6.04 15.48 10.68
CA GLY A 94 6.69 15.08 11.94
C GLY A 94 5.82 14.21 12.86
N ALA A 95 5.54 14.70 14.06
CA ALA A 95 4.76 13.99 15.09
C ALA A 95 3.35 13.58 14.62
N ALA A 96 2.72 14.41 13.79
CA ALA A 96 1.40 14.13 13.23
C ALA A 96 1.41 12.94 12.25
N SER A 97 2.49 12.78 11.49
CA SER A 97 2.69 11.60 10.64
C SER A 97 2.89 10.34 11.48
N ALA A 98 3.61 10.42 12.60
CA ALA A 98 3.79 9.30 13.53
C ALA A 98 2.45 8.87 14.15
N ALA A 99 1.62 9.80 14.62
CA ALA A 99 0.29 9.51 15.16
C ALA A 99 -0.61 8.79 14.14
N SER A 100 -0.52 9.19 12.87
CA SER A 100 -1.26 8.54 11.77
C SER A 100 -0.80 7.11 11.52
N LEU A 101 0.51 6.84 11.60
CA LEU A 101 1.05 5.49 11.49
C LEU A 101 0.62 4.63 12.67
N THR A 102 0.62 5.17 13.89
CA THR A 102 0.12 4.47 15.09
C THR A 102 -1.35 4.08 14.93
N ALA A 103 -2.22 4.99 14.48
CA ALA A 103 -3.62 4.69 14.24
C ALA A 103 -3.81 3.60 13.15
N GLY A 104 -2.99 3.64 12.09
CA GLY A 104 -2.98 2.59 11.08
C GLY A 104 -2.53 1.24 11.62
N MET A 105 -1.51 1.22 12.48
CA MET A 105 -1.01 0.03 13.16
C MET A 105 -2.10 -0.60 14.05
N GLU A 106 -2.83 0.19 14.81
CA GLU A 106 -3.94 -0.31 15.63
C GLU A 106 -5.00 -1.03 14.82
N VAL A 107 -5.36 -0.51 13.62
CA VAL A 107 -6.29 -1.20 12.71
C VAL A 107 -5.77 -2.58 12.33
N LEU A 108 -4.48 -2.69 12.00
CA LEU A 108 -3.87 -3.95 11.58
C LEU A 108 -3.76 -4.94 12.74
N LEU A 109 -3.36 -4.48 13.93
CA LEU A 109 -3.26 -5.31 15.14
C LEU A 109 -4.62 -5.88 15.57
N HIS A 110 -5.72 -5.18 15.28
CA HIS A 110 -7.09 -5.68 15.50
C HIS A 110 -7.64 -6.52 14.34
N GLY A 111 -6.80 -6.97 13.42
CA GLY A 111 -7.20 -7.84 12.31
C GLY A 111 -7.96 -7.13 11.19
N GLY A 112 -7.93 -5.78 11.15
CA GLY A 112 -8.65 -4.98 10.17
C GLY A 112 -7.97 -4.84 8.82
N LEU A 113 -8.73 -4.34 7.83
CA LEU A 113 -8.19 -3.90 6.55
C LEU A 113 -7.90 -2.40 6.60
N LEU A 114 -6.65 -2.03 6.35
CA LEU A 114 -6.22 -0.62 6.30
C LEU A 114 -6.06 -0.17 4.85
N GLY A 115 -6.82 0.84 4.44
CA GLY A 115 -6.69 1.49 3.14
C GLY A 115 -5.66 2.62 3.17
N ILE A 116 -4.69 2.58 2.29
CA ILE A 116 -3.64 3.60 2.18
C ILE A 116 -3.48 4.04 0.73
N TYR A 117 -3.25 5.33 0.55
CA TYR A 117 -2.79 5.92 -0.70
C TYR A 117 -1.30 6.27 -0.55
N PRO A 118 -0.36 5.47 -1.11
CA PRO A 118 1.08 5.68 -0.89
C PRO A 118 1.56 7.06 -1.35
N GLU A 119 0.95 7.64 -2.38
CA GLU A 119 1.25 8.99 -2.87
C GLU A 119 0.98 10.09 -1.80
N GLY A 120 0.15 9.79 -0.79
CA GLY A 120 -0.21 10.69 0.31
C GLY A 120 -1.13 11.85 -0.10
N THR A 121 -1.44 12.01 -1.37
CA THR A 121 -2.39 13.00 -1.91
C THR A 121 -2.90 12.54 -3.27
N ARG A 122 -4.02 13.08 -3.72
CA ARG A 122 -4.55 12.80 -5.07
C ARG A 122 -3.56 13.22 -6.14
N SER A 123 -3.44 12.44 -7.21
CA SER A 123 -2.67 12.84 -8.40
C SER A 123 -3.22 14.14 -8.99
N PRO A 124 -2.39 15.11 -9.37
CA PRO A 124 -2.85 16.34 -9.99
C PRO A 124 -3.32 16.18 -11.44
N ASP A 125 -2.83 15.18 -12.15
CA ASP A 125 -2.95 15.01 -13.61
C ASP A 125 -3.18 13.57 -14.06
N SER A 126 -3.61 12.71 -13.14
CA SER A 126 -3.89 11.28 -13.35
C SER A 126 -2.66 10.40 -13.60
N ARG A 127 -1.43 10.90 -13.46
CA ARG A 127 -0.21 10.08 -13.43
C ARG A 127 -0.01 9.47 -12.04
N LEU A 128 0.83 8.44 -11.94
CA LEU A 128 1.20 7.81 -10.68
C LEU A 128 2.50 8.43 -10.15
N TYR A 129 2.48 8.87 -8.92
CA TYR A 129 3.60 9.59 -8.31
C TYR A 129 4.31 8.75 -7.25
N ARG A 130 5.56 9.12 -6.94
CA ARG A 130 6.41 8.47 -5.94
C ARG A 130 5.66 8.25 -4.63
N GLY A 131 5.68 7.01 -4.13
CA GLY A 131 5.06 6.63 -2.86
C GLY A 131 5.91 7.04 -1.66
N LYS A 132 5.25 7.39 -0.56
CA LYS A 132 5.86 7.61 0.76
C LYS A 132 6.10 6.28 1.47
N VAL A 133 7.18 6.15 2.20
CA VAL A 133 7.61 4.91 2.88
C VAL A 133 6.68 4.46 4.03
N GLY A 134 5.71 5.26 4.42
CA GLY A 134 4.77 4.91 5.49
C GLY A 134 4.00 3.61 5.27
N VAL A 135 3.67 3.27 4.01
CA VAL A 135 3.00 2.00 3.67
C VAL A 135 3.92 0.80 3.93
N ALA A 136 5.19 0.90 3.54
CA ALA A 136 6.19 -0.15 3.77
C ALA A 136 6.48 -0.31 5.27
N ARG A 137 6.64 0.79 5.99
CA ARG A 137 6.84 0.76 7.44
C ARG A 137 5.71 0.01 8.15
N LEU A 138 4.45 0.31 7.84
CA LEU A 138 3.31 -0.39 8.41
C LEU A 138 3.28 -1.87 8.02
N ALA A 139 3.54 -2.20 6.75
CA ALA A 139 3.54 -3.59 6.28
C ALA A 139 4.60 -4.43 6.99
N LEU A 140 5.82 -3.90 7.12
CA LEU A 140 6.95 -4.58 7.74
C LEU A 140 6.76 -4.73 9.26
N GLN A 141 6.38 -3.64 9.96
CA GLN A 141 6.19 -3.67 11.40
C GLN A 141 5.00 -4.54 11.82
N ALA A 142 3.89 -4.51 11.07
CA ALA A 142 2.73 -5.35 11.35
C ALA A 142 2.90 -6.80 10.82
N GLY A 143 3.83 -7.05 9.90
CA GLY A 143 4.02 -8.34 9.27
C GLY A 143 2.82 -8.81 8.46
N VAL A 144 2.16 -7.89 7.74
CA VAL A 144 0.92 -8.14 7.00
C VAL A 144 1.11 -8.00 5.50
N PRO A 145 0.33 -8.73 4.68
CA PRO A 145 0.38 -8.60 3.23
C PRO A 145 -0.16 -7.24 2.77
N VAL A 146 0.35 -6.76 1.62
CA VAL A 146 -0.14 -5.57 0.94
C VAL A 146 -0.85 -5.99 -0.34
N ILE A 147 -2.11 -5.57 -0.49
CA ILE A 147 -2.91 -5.78 -1.69
C ILE A 147 -2.84 -4.51 -2.53
N PRO A 148 -2.14 -4.50 -3.67
CA PRO A 148 -2.12 -3.35 -4.56
C PRO A 148 -3.46 -3.24 -5.31
N VAL A 149 -4.03 -2.04 -5.37
CA VAL A 149 -5.34 -1.81 -6.00
C VAL A 149 -5.26 -0.64 -6.98
N ALA A 150 -5.59 -0.88 -8.23
CA ALA A 150 -5.73 0.17 -9.22
C ALA A 150 -7.18 0.67 -9.29
N MET A 151 -7.38 1.95 -8.98
CA MET A 151 -8.60 2.70 -9.29
C MET A 151 -8.51 3.24 -10.71
N ILE A 152 -9.56 3.04 -11.52
CA ILE A 152 -9.60 3.37 -12.94
C ILE A 152 -10.80 4.25 -13.24
N GLY A 153 -10.56 5.42 -13.85
CA GLY A 153 -11.60 6.32 -14.35
C GLY A 153 -12.28 7.20 -13.28
N THR A 154 -11.86 7.15 -12.02
CA THR A 154 -12.42 7.98 -10.95
C THR A 154 -12.01 9.45 -11.08
N ASP A 155 -10.89 9.75 -11.72
CA ASP A 155 -10.48 11.09 -12.17
C ASP A 155 -11.52 11.74 -13.09
N LYS A 156 -12.14 10.94 -13.96
CA LYS A 156 -13.18 11.38 -14.92
C LYS A 156 -14.55 11.50 -14.26
N VAL A 157 -14.79 10.70 -13.22
CA VAL A 157 -16.02 10.78 -12.40
C VAL A 157 -16.03 12.05 -11.59
N GLN A 158 -14.99 12.31 -10.82
CA GLN A 158 -14.90 13.51 -9.99
C GLN A 158 -13.52 14.15 -10.11
N PRO A 159 -13.28 14.91 -11.19
CA PRO A 159 -12.05 15.68 -11.36
C PRO A 159 -11.79 16.63 -10.19
N ILE A 160 -10.52 16.93 -9.94
CA ILE A 160 -10.13 17.86 -8.89
C ILE A 160 -10.83 19.20 -9.10
N GLY A 161 -11.46 19.73 -8.03
CA GLY A 161 -12.22 20.99 -8.07
C GLY A 161 -13.71 20.85 -8.40
N LYS A 162 -14.15 19.73 -8.99
CA LYS A 162 -15.59 19.50 -9.20
C LYS A 162 -16.26 18.96 -7.93
N ARG A 163 -17.40 19.56 -7.58
CA ARG A 163 -18.21 19.12 -6.43
C ARG A 163 -19.17 17.98 -6.77
N LEU A 164 -19.77 18.01 -7.95
CA LEU A 164 -20.71 16.99 -8.42
C LEU A 164 -19.98 15.97 -9.30
N PRO A 165 -20.21 14.67 -9.10
CA PRO A 165 -19.63 13.64 -9.93
C PRO A 165 -20.31 13.57 -11.30
N ASN A 166 -19.51 13.27 -12.34
CA ASN A 166 -20.04 12.85 -13.64
C ASN A 166 -20.38 11.36 -13.56
N ILE A 167 -21.53 10.98 -14.07
CA ILE A 167 -21.90 9.57 -14.12
C ILE A 167 -21.10 8.88 -15.23
N ARG A 168 -20.08 8.12 -14.84
CA ARG A 168 -19.21 7.34 -15.72
C ARG A 168 -18.89 6.00 -15.08
N ARG A 169 -18.63 5.01 -15.91
CA ARG A 169 -18.20 3.68 -15.43
C ARG A 169 -16.80 3.77 -14.83
N ILE A 170 -16.61 3.11 -13.70
CA ILE A 170 -15.30 3.02 -13.00
C ILE A 170 -14.84 1.58 -12.93
N GLY A 171 -13.55 1.39 -12.71
CA GLY A 171 -12.94 0.08 -12.55
C GLY A 171 -12.09 -0.02 -11.28
N MET A 172 -11.96 -1.24 -10.79
CA MET A 172 -11.02 -1.59 -9.72
C MET A 172 -10.35 -2.91 -10.05
N ILE A 173 -9.03 -2.95 -9.95
CA ILE A 173 -8.24 -4.17 -10.12
C ILE A 173 -7.46 -4.39 -8.83
N PHE A 174 -7.78 -5.46 -8.12
CA PHE A 174 -7.04 -5.93 -6.95
C PHE A 174 -5.96 -6.89 -7.44
N GLY A 175 -4.69 -6.53 -7.25
CA GLY A 175 -3.55 -7.37 -7.58
C GLY A 175 -3.34 -8.48 -6.54
N GLU A 176 -2.38 -9.37 -6.83
CA GLU A 176 -1.97 -10.41 -5.92
C GLU A 176 -1.39 -9.82 -4.63
N PRO A 177 -1.57 -10.49 -3.48
CA PRO A 177 -0.97 -10.08 -2.23
C PRO A 177 0.55 -10.05 -2.31
N LEU A 178 1.14 -8.95 -1.92
CA LEU A 178 2.59 -8.78 -1.81
C LEU A 178 3.00 -9.16 -0.38
N ASP A 179 3.82 -10.19 -0.26
CA ASP A 179 4.39 -10.63 1.02
C ASP A 179 5.81 -10.09 1.19
N PHE A 180 6.03 -9.39 2.31
CA PHE A 180 7.31 -8.82 2.69
C PHE A 180 7.90 -9.44 3.95
N SER A 181 7.44 -10.63 4.34
CA SER A 181 7.87 -11.34 5.56
C SER A 181 9.39 -11.54 5.63
N ARG A 182 10.05 -11.71 4.49
CA ARG A 182 11.51 -11.82 4.36
C ARG A 182 12.31 -10.59 4.88
N TYR A 183 11.65 -9.45 5.04
CA TYR A 183 12.27 -8.21 5.52
C TYR A 183 11.82 -7.83 6.93
N ARG A 184 11.14 -8.71 7.66
CA ARG A 184 10.56 -8.40 8.98
C ARG A 184 11.59 -7.87 9.97
N ASP A 185 12.76 -8.49 10.02
CA ASP A 185 13.84 -8.09 10.95
C ASP A 185 14.54 -6.78 10.55
N GLN A 186 14.20 -6.24 9.39
CA GLN A 186 14.75 -5.00 8.82
C GLN A 186 13.68 -3.91 8.68
N ALA A 187 12.61 -3.97 9.50
CA ALA A 187 11.46 -3.05 9.39
C ALA A 187 11.83 -1.57 9.62
N GLU A 188 12.90 -1.29 10.36
CA GLU A 188 13.38 0.07 10.61
C GLU A 188 14.43 0.55 9.59
N ASP A 189 14.92 -0.33 8.71
CA ASP A 189 15.88 0.02 7.67
C ASP A 189 15.19 0.86 6.58
N ARG A 190 15.72 2.06 6.34
CA ARG A 190 15.15 3.03 5.39
C ARG A 190 15.26 2.56 3.93
N ASP A 191 16.32 1.86 3.58
CA ASP A 191 16.56 1.38 2.22
C ASP A 191 15.59 0.22 1.92
N ILE A 192 15.37 -0.67 2.90
CA ILE A 192 14.35 -1.72 2.81
C ILE A 192 12.95 -1.12 2.73
N GLN A 193 12.62 -0.13 3.56
CA GLN A 193 11.33 0.56 3.47
C GLN A 193 11.14 1.22 2.10
N ARG A 194 12.20 1.81 1.52
CA ARG A 194 12.16 2.39 0.18
C ARG A 194 11.93 1.30 -0.87
N LYS A 195 12.73 0.22 -0.84
CA LYS A 195 12.63 -0.94 -1.75
C LYS A 195 11.21 -1.55 -1.74
N VAL A 196 10.64 -1.77 -0.56
CA VAL A 196 9.27 -2.29 -0.40
C VAL A 196 8.24 -1.32 -0.97
N THR A 197 8.39 -0.02 -0.70
CA THR A 197 7.48 0.99 -1.26
C THR A 197 7.55 1.00 -2.78
N ASP A 198 8.75 0.96 -3.36
CA ASP A 198 8.93 0.98 -4.82
C ASP A 198 8.34 -0.27 -5.48
N GLN A 199 8.43 -1.43 -4.84
CA GLN A 199 7.76 -2.64 -5.31
C GLN A 199 6.23 -2.49 -5.30
N ILE A 200 5.66 -1.90 -4.25
CA ILE A 200 4.22 -1.60 -4.19
C ILE A 200 3.83 -0.63 -5.32
N MET A 201 4.61 0.44 -5.52
CA MET A 201 4.34 1.42 -6.58
C MET A 201 4.48 0.82 -7.98
N PHE A 202 5.43 -0.08 -8.20
CA PHE A 202 5.59 -0.81 -9.45
C PHE A 202 4.34 -1.65 -9.77
N GLU A 203 3.81 -2.38 -8.79
CA GLU A 203 2.57 -3.14 -8.97
C GLU A 203 1.37 -2.23 -9.25
N LEU A 204 1.26 -1.09 -8.56
CA LEU A 204 0.23 -0.10 -8.86
C LEU A 204 0.33 0.45 -10.29
N MET A 205 1.54 0.74 -10.75
CA MET A 205 1.81 1.15 -12.14
C MET A 205 1.37 0.07 -13.13
N ARG A 206 1.76 -1.17 -12.90
CA ARG A 206 1.42 -2.32 -13.76
C ARG A 206 -0.09 -2.56 -13.85
N LEU A 207 -0.81 -2.47 -12.73
CA LEU A 207 -2.26 -2.68 -12.66
C LEU A 207 -3.06 -1.52 -13.26
N SER A 208 -2.61 -0.28 -13.02
CA SER A 208 -3.34 0.93 -13.44
C SER A 208 -3.02 1.34 -14.88
N GLY A 209 -1.85 0.96 -15.41
CA GLY A 209 -1.34 1.44 -16.68
C GLY A 209 -0.97 2.94 -16.68
N GLN A 210 -0.86 3.56 -15.49
CA GLN A 210 -0.48 4.97 -15.38
C GLN A 210 1.01 5.17 -15.67
N GLU A 211 1.34 6.31 -16.28
CA GLU A 211 2.71 6.81 -16.35
C GLU A 211 3.22 7.10 -14.94
N TYR A 212 4.39 6.56 -14.59
CA TYR A 212 5.03 6.81 -13.31
C TYR A 212 5.92 8.05 -13.36
N VAL A 213 5.81 8.88 -12.32
CA VAL A 213 6.64 10.07 -12.12
C VAL A 213 7.39 9.94 -10.81
N ASP A 214 8.71 9.91 -10.87
CA ASP A 214 9.57 9.75 -9.69
C ASP A 214 9.74 11.06 -8.91
N GLU A 215 8.62 11.73 -8.65
CA GLU A 215 8.51 12.90 -7.78
C GLU A 215 7.32 12.73 -6.83
N TYR A 216 7.32 13.43 -5.71
CA TYR A 216 6.16 13.42 -4.83
C TYR A 216 5.03 14.31 -5.38
N ALA A 217 3.82 13.77 -5.49
CA ALA A 217 2.63 14.51 -5.97
C ALA A 217 2.40 15.83 -5.23
N ALA A 218 2.76 15.92 -3.94
CA ALA A 218 2.65 17.16 -3.16
C ALA A 218 3.56 18.27 -3.71
N VAL A 219 4.77 17.93 -4.12
CA VAL A 219 5.77 18.85 -4.71
C VAL A 219 5.25 19.38 -6.06
N VAL A 220 4.79 18.48 -6.92
CA VAL A 220 4.24 18.84 -8.23
C VAL A 220 3.03 19.75 -8.09
N LYS A 221 2.15 19.50 -7.12
CA LYS A 221 1.01 20.39 -6.82
C LYS A 221 1.42 21.81 -6.42
N LEU A 222 2.47 21.94 -5.59
CA LEU A 222 2.98 23.26 -5.21
C LEU A 222 3.54 24.00 -6.43
N ARG A 223 4.28 23.29 -7.30
CA ARG A 223 4.82 23.83 -8.55
C ARG A 223 3.70 24.30 -9.47
N LEU A 224 2.65 23.48 -9.68
CA LEU A 224 1.49 23.85 -10.50
C LEU A 224 0.68 25.02 -9.90
N ALA A 225 0.73 25.22 -8.59
CA ALA A 225 0.11 26.35 -7.91
C ALA A 225 0.99 27.63 -7.91
N GLY A 226 2.13 27.63 -8.60
CA GLY A 226 3.07 28.76 -8.63
C GLY A 226 3.76 29.06 -7.29
N LYS A 227 3.79 28.07 -6.36
CA LYS A 227 4.46 28.20 -5.06
C LYS A 227 5.89 27.70 -5.13
N ALA A 228 6.81 28.41 -4.47
CA ALA A 228 8.20 27.98 -4.36
C ALA A 228 8.28 26.59 -3.71
N VAL A 229 9.08 25.71 -4.29
CA VAL A 229 9.35 24.37 -3.80
C VAL A 229 10.84 24.29 -3.54
N GLU A 230 11.23 23.96 -2.30
CA GLU A 230 12.62 23.59 -2.05
C GLU A 230 12.96 22.35 -2.89
N PRO A 231 14.16 22.29 -3.51
CA PRO A 231 14.55 21.14 -4.30
C PRO A 231 14.58 19.91 -3.37
N ALA A 232 13.60 19.02 -3.54
CA ALA A 232 13.65 17.72 -2.91
C ALA A 232 14.92 17.01 -3.41
N ALA A 233 15.66 16.39 -2.49
CA ALA A 233 16.84 15.60 -2.83
C ALA A 233 16.51 14.67 -4.00
N ALA A 234 17.43 14.58 -4.96
CA ALA A 234 17.27 13.82 -6.19
C ALA A 234 16.69 12.42 -5.90
N ALA A 235 15.54 12.14 -6.50
CA ALA A 235 14.85 10.87 -6.28
C ALA A 235 15.64 9.77 -6.99
N GLU A 236 15.96 8.69 -6.27
CA GLU A 236 16.55 7.51 -6.89
C GLU A 236 15.49 6.79 -7.76
N PRO A 237 15.87 6.24 -8.94
CA PRO A 237 14.93 5.56 -9.83
C PRO A 237 14.29 4.33 -9.17
N LEU A 238 13.08 3.98 -9.61
CA LEU A 238 12.35 2.78 -9.17
C LEU A 238 13.22 1.53 -9.38
N ALA A 239 13.46 0.76 -8.31
CA ALA A 239 14.13 -0.52 -8.42
C ALA A 239 13.26 -1.51 -9.21
N SER A 240 13.76 -2.02 -10.33
CA SER A 240 13.08 -3.05 -11.12
C SER A 240 13.07 -4.38 -10.35
N PRO A 241 11.92 -5.05 -10.18
CA PRO A 241 11.85 -6.34 -9.48
C PRO A 241 12.60 -7.48 -10.18
N ALA A 242 12.99 -7.30 -11.45
CA ALA A 242 13.74 -8.31 -12.21
C ALA A 242 15.19 -8.52 -11.73
N ALA A 243 15.76 -7.60 -10.95
CA ALA A 243 17.14 -7.71 -10.49
C ALA A 243 17.33 -8.65 -9.28
N ASP A 244 16.25 -9.05 -8.60
CA ASP A 244 16.32 -9.84 -7.35
C ASP A 244 16.04 -11.34 -7.55
N ALA A 245 15.56 -11.75 -8.72
CA ALA A 245 15.31 -13.17 -9.05
C ALA A 245 16.57 -13.98 -9.38
N GLY A 246 17.74 -13.32 -9.51
CA GLY A 246 18.99 -13.95 -9.96
C GLY A 246 20.06 -14.18 -8.89
N ARG A 247 19.82 -13.85 -7.63
CA ARG A 247 20.82 -14.00 -6.54
C ARG A 247 20.54 -15.08 -5.50
N GLY A 248 19.73 -16.04 -5.81
CA GLY A 248 19.51 -17.20 -4.97
C GLY A 248 19.96 -18.47 -5.68
N GLU A 249 21.07 -19.01 -5.29
CA GLU A 249 21.68 -20.31 -5.50
C GLU A 249 23.03 -20.29 -6.20
N THR A 250 24.07 -19.97 -5.43
CA THR A 250 25.39 -20.57 -5.65
C THR A 250 25.66 -21.48 -4.46
N SER A 251 25.43 -22.76 -4.65
CA SER A 251 25.93 -23.83 -3.78
C SER A 251 27.46 -23.73 -3.65
N PRO A 252 28.04 -23.94 -2.47
CA PRO A 252 29.49 -24.03 -2.34
C PRO A 252 29.97 -25.32 -2.98
N GLY A 253 30.86 -25.18 -3.95
CA GLY A 253 31.42 -26.23 -4.76
C GLY A 253 32.13 -27.32 -3.95
N ALA A 254 31.99 -28.51 -4.43
CA ALA A 254 32.75 -29.68 -4.08
C ALA A 254 34.25 -29.44 -4.34
N SER A 255 35.04 -29.54 -3.28
CA SER A 255 36.49 -29.62 -3.38
C SER A 255 36.88 -30.98 -3.91
N GLN A 256 37.43 -31.01 -5.12
CA GLN A 256 38.16 -32.18 -5.65
C GLN A 256 39.49 -32.32 -4.87
N GLY A 257 39.60 -33.37 -4.08
CA GLY A 257 40.85 -33.86 -3.52
C GLY A 257 41.55 -34.78 -4.52
N THR A 258 42.74 -34.42 -4.90
CA THR A 258 43.70 -35.21 -5.68
C THR A 258 44.32 -36.31 -4.78
N PRO A 259 44.60 -37.53 -5.29
CA PRO A 259 45.25 -38.62 -4.54
C PRO A 259 46.76 -38.63 -4.76
N GLN A 260 47.53 -38.66 -3.70
CA GLN A 260 48.95 -39.09 -3.63
C GLN A 260 49.21 -39.41 -2.17
N ASP A 261 49.68 -40.53 -1.82
CA ASP A 261 50.74 -41.43 -2.05
C ASP A 261 50.79 -42.47 -0.91
N MET A 262 51.03 -43.71 -1.28
CA MET A 262 51.33 -44.87 -0.41
C MET A 262 52.59 -44.62 0.39
N ARG A 263 52.66 -45.09 1.66
CA ARG A 263 53.68 -46.03 2.14
C ARG A 263 53.55 -46.40 3.59
N LYS A 264 53.40 -47.72 3.84
CA LYS A 264 54.07 -48.65 4.80
C LYS A 264 54.31 -48.18 6.24
N ALA A 265 53.89 -48.90 7.16
CA ALA A 265 54.49 -50.01 7.88
C ALA A 265 53.68 -50.28 9.16
N ASP A 266 53.28 -51.50 9.29
CA ASP A 266 53.67 -52.59 10.19
C ASP A 266 53.47 -52.33 11.70
N ASP A 267 52.90 -53.40 12.20
CA ASP A 267 53.10 -54.08 13.49
C ASP A 267 52.26 -53.66 14.71
N GLY A 268 51.56 -54.71 15.15
CA GLY A 268 51.78 -55.18 16.49
C GLY A 268 50.57 -55.15 17.44
N GLY A 269 49.95 -56.28 17.61
CA GLY A 269 49.72 -56.74 18.96
C GLY A 269 48.33 -56.54 19.58
N ALA A 270 47.58 -57.54 19.46
CA ALA A 270 47.08 -58.46 20.48
C ALA A 270 46.34 -57.95 21.72
N ALA A 271 45.18 -58.61 21.88
CA ALA A 271 44.62 -59.20 23.09
C ALA A 271 43.80 -58.40 24.07
N ALA A 272 42.57 -58.77 24.13
CA ALA A 272 41.84 -59.44 25.21
C ALA A 272 41.07 -58.61 26.23
N ALA A 273 39.80 -58.89 26.20
CA ALA A 273 38.93 -59.21 27.33
C ALA A 273 38.61 -58.16 28.40
N GLY A 274 37.34 -57.98 28.60
CA GLY A 274 36.69 -57.43 29.75
C GLY A 274 35.29 -56.93 29.35
#